data_71c902a821a1520fc2ee92d57f2b432b
#
_entry.id   71c902a821a1520fc2ee92d57f2b432b
#
_cell.length_a   1.000
_cell.length_b   1.000
_cell.length_c   1.000
_cell.angle_alpha   90.00
_cell.angle_beta   90.00
_cell.angle_gamma   90.00
#
_symmetry.space_group_name_H-M   'P 1'
#
loop_
_entity.id
_entity.type
_entity.pdbx_description
1 polymer ?
#
loop_
_entity_poly.entity_id
_entity_poly.type
_entity_poly.pdbx_seq_one_letter_code
_entity_poly.pdbx_strand_id
1 'polypeptide(L)'
;GRRGAHCWVSDKRARALTDVQRRNVLDYVNVIRDRNTDKRLALKRPYHPHLARSLEQLKPFFVSIMLEEQNPWEDDQHAIQTLLPALYDKQLIDSLKKYWLDNPRRSSKEKWNDIDQIATSLFKGPKQDSHIIKLRECKEDLVLMTLYPKLDVEVTKQTIHLLKAPFCIHPAT
;
A
#
# COMPACT_ATOMS: atom_id res chain seq x y z
N GLY A 1 -6.76 19.28 1.84
CA GLY A 1 -6.38 19.57 3.23
C GLY A 1 -5.07 18.87 3.63
N ARG A 2 -4.50 19.24 4.77
CA ARG A 2 -3.20 18.74 5.25
C ARG A 2 -3.07 17.20 5.33
N ARG A 3 -4.18 16.50 5.53
CA ARG A 3 -4.20 15.04 5.73
C ARG A 3 -4.79 14.25 4.57
N GLY A 4 -5.05 14.87 3.44
CA GLY A 4 -5.60 14.24 2.26
C GLY A 4 -6.88 14.89 1.74
N ALA A 5 -7.60 14.16 0.90
CA ALA A 5 -8.86 14.57 0.29
C ALA A 5 -9.98 13.59 0.66
N HIS A 6 -11.22 14.10 0.70
CA HIS A 6 -12.43 13.29 0.87
C HIS A 6 -13.19 13.26 -0.45
N CYS A 7 -13.52 12.07 -0.91
CA CYS A 7 -14.39 11.89 -2.06
C CYS A 7 -15.84 11.75 -1.59
N TRP A 8 -16.71 12.62 -2.07
CA TRP A 8 -18.15 12.61 -1.79
C TRP A 8 -18.89 11.96 -2.96
N VAL A 9 -19.47 10.79 -2.71
CA VAL A 9 -20.31 10.09 -3.69
C VAL A 9 -21.74 10.55 -3.51
N SER A 10 -22.17 11.49 -4.35
CA SER A 10 -23.46 12.19 -4.22
C SER A 10 -24.51 11.84 -5.27
N ASP A 11 -24.24 10.86 -6.13
CA ASP A 11 -25.22 10.43 -7.11
C ASP A 11 -26.49 9.84 -6.47
N LYS A 12 -27.61 9.88 -7.19
CA LYS A 12 -28.92 9.46 -6.69
C LYS A 12 -28.93 8.02 -6.15
N ARG A 13 -28.20 7.10 -6.82
CA ARG A 13 -28.14 5.69 -6.41
C ARG A 13 -27.37 5.54 -5.10
N ALA A 14 -26.24 6.20 -4.98
CA ALA A 14 -25.42 6.14 -3.74
C ALA A 14 -26.19 6.73 -2.55
N ARG A 15 -26.88 7.85 -2.74
CA ARG A 15 -27.68 8.48 -1.68
C ARG A 15 -28.88 7.63 -1.24
N ALA A 16 -29.47 6.83 -2.14
CA ALA A 16 -30.62 5.97 -1.88
C ALA A 16 -30.26 4.64 -1.22
N LEU A 17 -28.97 4.31 -1.06
CA LEU A 17 -28.53 3.05 -0.44
C LEU A 17 -28.94 3.01 1.04
N THR A 18 -29.51 1.89 1.46
CA THR A 18 -29.76 1.58 2.88
C THR A 18 -28.45 1.30 3.59
N ASP A 19 -28.45 1.33 4.93
CA ASP A 19 -27.26 1.02 5.74
C ASP A 19 -26.72 -0.39 5.47
N VAL A 20 -27.59 -1.36 5.20
CA VAL A 20 -27.19 -2.72 4.83
C VAL A 20 -26.45 -2.73 3.50
N GLN A 21 -26.98 -2.05 2.49
CA GLN A 21 -26.34 -1.94 1.18
C GLN A 21 -25.00 -1.20 1.26
N ARG A 22 -24.92 -0.14 2.08
CA ARG A 22 -23.67 0.58 2.34
C ARG A 22 -22.59 -0.31 2.97
N ARG A 23 -22.97 -1.14 3.95
CA ARG A 23 -22.04 -2.12 4.55
C ARG A 23 -21.55 -3.13 3.51
N ASN A 24 -22.43 -3.65 2.65
CA ASN A 24 -22.03 -4.58 1.59
C ASN A 24 -21.05 -3.94 0.59
N VAL A 25 -21.26 -2.67 0.23
CA VAL A 25 -20.30 -1.92 -0.61
C VAL A 25 -18.96 -1.78 0.12
N LEU A 26 -18.99 -1.42 1.41
CA LEU A 26 -17.77 -1.31 2.22
C LEU A 26 -17.00 -2.63 2.29
N ASP A 27 -17.69 -3.73 2.57
CA ASP A 27 -17.06 -5.06 2.66
C ASP A 27 -16.39 -5.48 1.34
N TYR A 28 -16.95 -5.03 0.22
CA TYR A 28 -16.39 -5.28 -1.10
C TYR A 28 -15.14 -4.44 -1.41
N VAL A 29 -15.16 -3.13 -1.07
CA VAL A 29 -14.09 -2.21 -1.46
C VAL A 29 -13.04 -1.97 -0.36
N ASN A 30 -13.33 -2.29 0.91
CA ASN A 30 -12.40 -2.11 2.03
C ASN A 30 -11.44 -3.31 2.14
N VAL A 31 -10.54 -3.42 1.19
CA VAL A 31 -9.59 -4.54 1.09
C VAL A 31 -8.52 -4.47 2.16
N ILE A 32 -8.09 -3.25 2.49
CA ILE A 32 -7.02 -3.01 3.46
C ILE A 32 -7.63 -2.50 4.76
N ARG A 33 -8.09 -3.44 5.58
CA ARG A 33 -8.87 -3.16 6.79
C ARG A 33 -8.03 -2.61 7.94
N ASP A 34 -6.78 -3.01 8.05
CA ASP A 34 -5.94 -2.70 9.21
C ASP A 34 -4.53 -2.27 8.78
N ARG A 35 -4.27 -0.96 8.81
CA ARG A 35 -2.94 -0.41 8.52
C ARG A 35 -2.11 -0.14 9.80
N ASN A 36 -2.68 -0.38 10.96
CA ASN A 36 -2.04 -0.09 12.25
C ASN A 36 -1.28 -1.29 12.84
N THR A 37 -1.21 -2.39 12.13
CA THR A 37 -0.40 -3.52 12.55
C THR A 37 0.90 -3.49 11.78
N ASP A 38 2.03 -3.56 12.46
CA ASP A 38 3.38 -3.78 11.92
C ASP A 38 3.51 -5.13 11.18
N LYS A 39 2.38 -5.73 10.83
CA LYS A 39 2.30 -7.00 10.15
C LYS A 39 2.22 -6.80 8.65
N ARG A 40 3.08 -7.51 7.96
CA ARG A 40 3.05 -7.64 6.52
C ARG A 40 1.63 -7.96 6.03
N LEU A 41 1.14 -7.17 5.10
CA LEU A 41 -0.09 -7.48 4.39
C LEU A 41 0.15 -8.72 3.51
N ALA A 42 -0.68 -9.75 3.68
CA ALA A 42 -0.68 -10.94 2.84
C ALA A 42 -2.07 -11.10 2.23
N LEU A 43 -2.27 -10.55 1.06
CA LEU A 43 -3.54 -10.65 0.36
C LEU A 43 -3.70 -12.03 -0.27
N LYS A 44 -4.93 -12.55 -0.26
CA LYS A 44 -5.24 -13.85 -0.85
C LYS A 44 -5.07 -13.81 -2.37
N ARG A 45 -4.37 -14.82 -2.90
CA ARG A 45 -4.20 -15.02 -4.36
C ARG A 45 -5.11 -16.15 -4.87
N PRO A 46 -5.55 -16.09 -6.14
CA PRO A 46 -5.41 -14.94 -7.03
C PRO A 46 -6.21 -13.74 -6.56
N TYR A 47 -5.77 -12.53 -6.92
CA TYR A 47 -6.54 -11.33 -6.59
C TYR A 47 -7.94 -11.36 -7.20
N HIS A 48 -8.91 -10.82 -6.47
CA HIS A 48 -10.19 -10.48 -7.05
C HIS A 48 -9.99 -9.50 -8.23
N PRO A 49 -10.75 -9.62 -9.35
CA PRO A 49 -10.56 -8.78 -10.54
C PRO A 49 -10.52 -7.28 -10.28
N HIS A 50 -11.34 -6.79 -9.34
CA HIS A 50 -11.31 -5.40 -8.89
C HIS A 50 -9.93 -5.01 -8.35
N LEU A 51 -9.35 -5.84 -7.48
CA LEU A 51 -8.06 -5.56 -6.85
C LEU A 51 -6.90 -5.65 -7.86
N ALA A 52 -6.95 -6.64 -8.75
CA ALA A 52 -5.97 -6.77 -9.83
C ALA A 52 -5.98 -5.53 -10.74
N ARG A 53 -7.16 -5.04 -11.13
CA ARG A 53 -7.30 -3.80 -11.91
C ARG A 53 -6.78 -2.59 -11.14
N SER A 54 -7.10 -2.48 -9.86
CA SER A 54 -6.61 -1.39 -9.02
C SER A 54 -5.09 -1.40 -8.94
N LEU A 55 -4.46 -2.56 -8.76
CA LEU A 55 -3.01 -2.70 -8.73
C LEU A 55 -2.37 -2.19 -10.03
N GLU A 56 -2.88 -2.61 -11.19
CA GLU A 56 -2.34 -2.16 -12.48
C GLU A 56 -2.45 -0.63 -12.66
N GLN A 57 -3.53 -0.04 -12.18
CA GLN A 57 -3.69 1.42 -12.21
C GLN A 57 -2.75 2.15 -11.23
N LEU A 58 -2.44 1.55 -10.08
CA LEU A 58 -1.63 2.16 -9.04
C LEU A 58 -0.12 2.02 -9.27
N LYS A 59 0.34 0.98 -9.98
CA LYS A 59 1.77 0.75 -10.24
C LYS A 59 2.51 1.97 -10.82
N PRO A 60 2.03 2.66 -11.86
CA PRO A 60 2.69 3.85 -12.40
C PRO A 60 2.80 4.99 -11.37
N PHE A 61 1.73 5.21 -10.61
CA PHE A 61 1.71 6.24 -9.56
C PHE A 61 2.61 5.90 -8.38
N PHE A 62 2.79 4.62 -8.07
CA PHE A 62 3.74 4.20 -7.06
C PHE A 62 5.17 4.60 -7.45
N VAL A 63 5.55 4.39 -8.70
CA VAL A 63 6.88 4.79 -9.17
C VAL A 63 7.02 6.32 -9.14
N SER A 64 6.12 7.06 -9.78
CA SER A 64 6.25 8.51 -9.94
C SER A 64 6.08 9.26 -8.60
N ILE A 65 5.09 8.90 -7.79
CA ILE A 65 4.80 9.62 -6.55
C ILE A 65 5.66 9.11 -5.39
N MET A 66 5.64 7.78 -5.14
CA MET A 66 6.31 7.23 -3.95
C MET A 66 7.82 7.12 -4.13
N LEU A 67 8.29 6.59 -5.26
CA LEU A 67 9.71 6.32 -5.43
C LEU A 67 10.50 7.53 -5.90
N GLU A 68 9.90 8.42 -6.70
CA GLU A 68 10.60 9.55 -7.31
C GLU A 68 10.29 10.88 -6.61
N GLU A 69 9.01 11.24 -6.44
CA GLU A 69 8.64 12.55 -5.89
C GLU A 69 8.79 12.61 -4.36
N GLN A 70 8.20 11.66 -3.63
CA GLN A 70 8.25 11.64 -2.17
C GLN A 70 9.54 11.07 -1.61
N ASN A 71 10.15 10.10 -2.31
CA ASN A 71 11.43 9.49 -1.97
C ASN A 71 11.58 9.11 -0.47
N PRO A 72 10.59 8.45 0.18
CA PRO A 72 10.56 8.28 1.63
C PRO A 72 11.66 7.36 2.16
N TRP A 73 12.20 6.51 1.32
CA TRP A 73 13.23 5.53 1.67
C TRP A 73 14.66 5.99 1.33
N GLU A 74 14.87 7.26 1.00
CA GLU A 74 16.21 7.82 0.90
C GLU A 74 16.94 7.72 2.24
N ASP A 75 16.24 7.98 3.33
CA ASP A 75 16.74 7.70 4.68
C ASP A 75 16.86 6.19 4.91
N ASP A 76 18.08 5.73 5.23
CA ASP A 76 18.38 4.30 5.37
C ASP A 76 17.66 3.68 6.57
N GLN A 77 17.56 4.40 7.69
CA GLN A 77 16.87 3.91 8.88
C GLN A 77 15.37 3.78 8.65
N HIS A 78 14.78 4.76 7.97
CA HIS A 78 13.36 4.70 7.60
C HIS A 78 13.07 3.55 6.64
N ALA A 79 13.94 3.32 5.64
CA ALA A 79 13.82 2.18 4.73
C ALA A 79 13.91 0.84 5.48
N ILE A 80 14.86 0.69 6.40
CA ILE A 80 15.02 -0.51 7.22
C ILE A 80 13.78 -0.77 8.10
N GLN A 81 13.16 0.28 8.64
CA GLN A 81 12.01 0.16 9.54
C GLN A 81 10.69 -0.07 8.81
N THR A 82 10.54 0.41 7.58
CA THR A 82 9.24 0.43 6.89
C THR A 82 9.19 -0.42 5.62
N LEU A 83 10.29 -0.51 4.85
CA LEU A 83 10.33 -1.28 3.61
C LEU A 83 10.72 -2.74 3.85
N LEU A 84 11.76 -3.00 4.63
CA LEU A 84 12.23 -4.37 4.87
C LEU A 84 11.20 -5.27 5.58
N PRO A 85 10.41 -4.82 6.58
CA PRO A 85 9.40 -5.67 7.20
C PRO A 85 8.29 -6.13 6.25
N ALA A 86 8.09 -5.46 5.12
CA ALA A 86 7.15 -5.89 4.09
C ALA A 86 7.64 -7.11 3.30
N LEU A 87 8.93 -7.43 3.36
CA LEU A 87 9.51 -8.59 2.68
C LEU A 87 9.33 -9.86 3.53
N TYR A 88 9.38 -11.02 2.88
CA TYR A 88 9.08 -12.31 3.53
C TYR A 88 10.32 -13.10 3.97
N ASP A 89 11.47 -12.86 3.36
CA ASP A 89 12.67 -13.69 3.51
C ASP A 89 13.72 -12.99 4.36
N LYS A 90 14.10 -13.66 5.46
CA LYS A 90 15.05 -13.11 6.42
C LYS A 90 16.45 -12.91 5.82
N GLN A 91 16.92 -13.85 4.98
CA GLN A 91 18.24 -13.76 4.36
C GLN A 91 18.31 -12.58 3.39
N LEU A 92 17.24 -12.35 2.63
CA LEU A 92 17.11 -11.19 1.75
C LEU A 92 17.10 -9.88 2.56
N ILE A 93 16.32 -9.83 3.65
CA ILE A 93 16.24 -8.68 4.55
C ILE A 93 17.63 -8.34 5.13
N ASP A 94 18.33 -9.32 5.68
CA ASP A 94 19.66 -9.12 6.28
C ASP A 94 20.69 -8.66 5.23
N SER A 95 20.62 -9.22 4.01
CA SER A 95 21.50 -8.83 2.89
C SER A 95 21.22 -7.40 2.42
N LEU A 96 19.96 -7.00 2.26
CA LEU A 96 19.56 -5.64 1.90
C LEU A 96 19.95 -4.62 2.97
N LYS A 97 19.69 -4.95 4.23
CA LYS A 97 20.09 -4.09 5.36
C LYS A 97 21.59 -3.81 5.36
N LYS A 98 22.41 -4.86 5.21
CA LYS A 98 23.87 -4.71 5.11
C LYS A 98 24.25 -3.87 3.89
N TYR A 99 23.68 -4.18 2.72
CA TYR A 99 24.00 -3.49 1.49
C TYR A 99 23.69 -1.98 1.55
N TRP A 100 22.54 -1.58 2.12
CA TRP A 100 22.17 -0.17 2.23
C TRP A 100 23.02 0.57 3.28
N LEU A 101 23.40 -0.07 4.37
CA LEU A 101 24.33 0.53 5.35
C LEU A 101 25.75 0.71 4.78
N ASP A 102 26.19 -0.21 3.92
CA ASP A 102 27.49 -0.12 3.23
C ASP A 102 27.46 0.88 2.04
N ASN A 103 26.26 1.18 1.50
CA ASN A 103 26.02 2.09 0.38
C ASN A 103 24.95 3.13 0.71
N PRO A 104 25.24 4.10 1.59
CA PRO A 104 24.24 5.06 2.08
C PRO A 104 23.75 6.03 1.01
N ARG A 105 22.62 6.69 1.26
CA ARG A 105 22.01 7.72 0.42
C ARG A 105 21.48 7.23 -0.94
N ARG A 106 21.11 5.98 -1.00
CA ARG A 106 20.39 5.46 -2.18
C ARG A 106 18.95 5.96 -2.17
N SER A 107 18.47 6.41 -3.33
CA SER A 107 17.08 6.82 -3.49
C SER A 107 16.10 5.67 -3.26
N SER A 108 14.84 5.99 -3.00
CA SER A 108 13.77 4.99 -2.88
C SER A 108 13.67 4.10 -4.12
N LYS A 109 13.85 4.67 -5.30
CA LYS A 109 13.83 3.94 -6.57
C LYS A 109 14.99 2.96 -6.69
N GLU A 110 16.20 3.36 -6.29
CA GLU A 110 17.35 2.45 -6.27
C GLU A 110 17.14 1.33 -5.27
N LYS A 111 16.70 1.63 -4.04
CA LYS A 111 16.41 0.63 -3.02
C LYS A 111 15.31 -0.35 -3.45
N TRP A 112 14.30 0.14 -4.18
CA TRP A 112 13.27 -0.70 -4.76
C TRP A 112 13.80 -1.68 -5.83
N ASN A 113 14.77 -1.25 -6.62
CA ASN A 113 15.45 -2.09 -7.61
C ASN A 113 16.48 -3.03 -6.98
N ASP A 114 17.17 -2.59 -5.92
CA ASP A 114 18.11 -3.43 -5.16
C ASP A 114 17.45 -4.70 -4.62
N ILE A 115 16.17 -4.61 -4.24
CA ILE A 115 15.41 -5.77 -3.77
C ILE A 115 15.41 -6.89 -4.83
N ASP A 116 15.12 -6.56 -6.09
CA ASP A 116 15.10 -7.53 -7.17
C ASP A 116 16.50 -8.04 -7.52
N GLN A 117 17.49 -7.15 -7.56
CA GLN A 117 18.87 -7.48 -7.90
C GLN A 117 19.50 -8.42 -6.85
N ILE A 118 19.35 -8.10 -5.58
CA ILE A 118 19.91 -8.92 -4.50
C ILE A 118 19.16 -10.24 -4.41
N ALA A 119 17.82 -10.25 -4.54
CA ALA A 119 17.06 -11.47 -4.56
C ALA A 119 17.47 -12.41 -5.71
N THR A 120 17.67 -11.86 -6.92
CA THR A 120 18.13 -12.65 -8.08
C THR A 120 19.52 -13.24 -7.87
N SER A 121 20.41 -12.52 -7.20
CA SER A 121 21.76 -13.00 -6.89
C SER A 121 21.76 -14.05 -5.77
N LEU A 122 20.85 -13.90 -4.81
CA LEU A 122 20.77 -14.73 -3.61
C LEU A 122 20.05 -16.06 -3.85
N PHE A 123 18.90 -15.99 -4.53
CA PHE A 123 18.09 -17.16 -4.80
C PHE A 123 18.49 -17.82 -6.12
N LYS A 124 19.21 -18.93 -6.02
CA LYS A 124 19.64 -19.75 -7.17
C LYS A 124 19.16 -21.18 -6.98
N GLY A 125 19.00 -21.90 -8.10
CA GLY A 125 18.64 -23.34 -8.08
C GLY A 125 17.13 -23.60 -8.16
N PRO A 126 16.67 -24.82 -7.84
CA PRO A 126 15.32 -25.30 -8.15
C PRO A 126 14.16 -24.53 -7.52
N LYS A 127 14.42 -23.76 -6.46
CA LYS A 127 13.40 -22.95 -5.76
C LYS A 127 13.41 -21.48 -6.16
N GLN A 128 14.24 -21.06 -7.09
CA GLN A 128 14.39 -19.68 -7.51
C GLN A 128 13.04 -19.05 -7.92
N ASP A 129 12.30 -19.72 -8.79
CA ASP A 129 11.01 -19.21 -9.28
C ASP A 129 10.00 -18.97 -8.14
N SER A 130 9.96 -19.88 -7.17
CA SER A 130 9.08 -19.73 -6.00
C SER A 130 9.44 -18.50 -5.16
N HIS A 131 10.72 -18.20 -4.98
CA HIS A 131 11.19 -17.02 -4.26
C HIS A 131 10.86 -15.72 -5.02
N ILE A 132 11.10 -15.71 -6.33
CA ILE A 132 10.80 -14.55 -7.18
C ILE A 132 9.28 -14.27 -7.22
N ILE A 133 8.44 -15.30 -7.32
CA ILE A 133 6.97 -15.14 -7.26
C ILE A 133 6.56 -14.52 -5.91
N LYS A 134 7.04 -15.06 -4.79
CA LYS A 134 6.72 -14.51 -3.46
C LYS A 134 7.21 -13.08 -3.28
N LEU A 135 8.38 -12.75 -3.80
CA LEU A 135 8.91 -11.39 -3.76
C LEU A 135 8.02 -10.43 -4.53
N ARG A 136 7.61 -10.80 -5.75
CA ARG A 136 6.67 -10.02 -6.55
C ARG A 136 5.36 -9.79 -5.80
N GLU A 137 4.81 -10.84 -5.17
CA GLU A 137 3.60 -10.74 -4.36
C GLU A 137 3.75 -9.76 -3.19
N CYS A 138 4.90 -9.76 -2.50
CA CYS A 138 5.19 -8.79 -1.45
C CYS A 138 5.24 -7.35 -1.98
N LYS A 139 5.88 -7.14 -3.13
CA LYS A 139 5.95 -5.82 -3.76
C LYS A 139 4.58 -5.32 -4.22
N GLU A 140 3.75 -6.20 -4.76
CA GLU A 140 2.37 -5.89 -5.15
C GLU A 140 1.50 -5.53 -3.92
N ASP A 141 1.62 -6.30 -2.84
CA ASP A 141 0.93 -6.00 -1.58
C ASP A 141 1.37 -4.64 -1.02
N LEU A 142 2.65 -4.30 -1.13
CA LEU A 142 3.18 -3.01 -0.67
C LEU A 142 2.62 -1.84 -1.50
N VAL A 143 2.53 -1.98 -2.82
CA VAL A 143 1.90 -0.97 -3.70
C VAL A 143 0.45 -0.73 -3.28
N LEU A 144 -0.32 -1.79 -3.09
CA LEU A 144 -1.71 -1.68 -2.63
C LEU A 144 -1.81 -1.07 -1.23
N MET A 145 -1.00 -1.54 -0.29
CA MET A 145 -0.99 -1.01 1.08
C MET A 145 -0.68 0.49 1.14
N THR A 146 0.18 0.96 0.25
CA THR A 146 0.62 2.35 0.21
C THR A 146 -0.39 3.26 -0.47
N LEU A 147 -0.90 2.87 -1.63
CA LEU A 147 -1.67 3.75 -2.52
C LEU A 147 -3.16 3.43 -2.59
N TYR A 148 -3.60 2.23 -2.18
CA TYR A 148 -5.03 1.92 -2.22
C TYR A 148 -5.80 2.87 -1.30
N PRO A 149 -6.87 3.52 -1.75
CA PRO A 149 -7.58 4.54 -0.98
C PRO A 149 -8.10 4.02 0.36
N LYS A 150 -7.88 4.79 1.41
CA LYS A 150 -8.51 4.54 2.71
C LYS A 150 -9.97 4.96 2.66
N LEU A 151 -10.84 4.06 3.09
CA LEU A 151 -12.25 4.38 3.25
C LEU A 151 -12.50 4.94 4.64
N ASP A 152 -13.35 5.97 4.72
CA ASP A 152 -13.94 6.39 5.97
C ASP A 152 -15.12 5.47 6.28
N VAL A 153 -14.84 4.40 7.02
CA VAL A 153 -15.78 3.29 7.26
C VAL A 153 -17.01 3.78 7.99
N GLU A 154 -16.84 4.55 9.07
CA GLU A 154 -17.95 4.97 9.93
C GLU A 154 -18.90 5.90 9.17
N VAL A 155 -18.35 6.85 8.44
CA VAL A 155 -19.12 7.79 7.62
C VAL A 155 -19.81 7.09 6.45
N THR A 156 -19.14 6.12 5.82
CA THR A 156 -19.68 5.45 4.64
C THR A 156 -20.81 4.48 4.98
N LYS A 157 -20.75 3.80 6.13
CA LYS A 157 -21.73 2.76 6.49
C LYS A 157 -23.06 3.28 7.05
N GLN A 158 -23.11 4.53 7.51
CA GLN A 158 -24.28 5.09 8.20
C GLN A 158 -24.69 6.42 7.58
N THR A 159 -25.99 6.62 7.40
CA THR A 159 -26.55 7.89 6.89
C THR A 159 -26.66 8.98 7.94
N ILE A 160 -26.65 8.59 9.22
CA ILE A 160 -26.81 9.50 10.37
C ILE A 160 -25.48 10.04 10.92
N HIS A 161 -24.34 9.58 10.35
CA HIS A 161 -23.03 10.03 10.83
C HIS A 161 -22.78 11.47 10.41
N LEU A 162 -22.27 12.28 11.34
CA LEU A 162 -21.92 13.68 11.06
C LEU A 162 -20.75 13.73 10.08
N LEU A 163 -20.94 14.50 9.03
CA LEU A 163 -19.94 14.76 8.00
C LEU A 163 -19.52 16.22 8.04
N LYS A 164 -18.23 16.44 7.85
CA LYS A 164 -17.73 17.78 7.59
C LYS A 164 -18.26 18.24 6.23
N ALA A 165 -18.98 19.35 6.22
CA ALA A 165 -19.51 19.89 4.97
C ALA A 165 -18.37 20.30 4.00
N PRO A 166 -18.63 20.27 2.68
CA PRO A 166 -17.68 20.81 1.70
C PRO A 166 -17.32 22.25 2.04
N PHE A 167 -16.06 22.62 1.83
CA PHE A 167 -15.50 23.94 2.14
C PHE A 167 -15.48 24.37 3.62
N CYS A 168 -15.88 23.51 4.56
CA CYS A 168 -15.74 23.80 5.97
C CYS A 168 -14.30 23.65 6.46
N ILE A 169 -13.85 24.59 7.27
CA ILE A 169 -12.56 24.55 7.96
C ILE A 169 -12.76 23.83 9.30
N HIS A 170 -11.88 22.88 9.60
CA HIS A 170 -11.89 22.24 10.91
C HIS A 170 -11.25 23.19 11.94
N PRO A 171 -11.88 23.44 13.09
CA PRO A 171 -11.37 24.44 14.05
C PRO A 171 -9.98 24.10 14.62
N ALA A 172 -9.56 22.83 14.54
CA ALA A 172 -8.25 22.37 15.03
C ALA A 172 -7.21 22.13 13.91
N THR A 173 -7.42 22.63 12.68
CA THR A 173 -6.47 22.46 11.56
C THR A 173 -6.09 23.77 10.92
#